data_8f6f6b021fa766c229cc62c8eea4137b
#
_entry.id   8f6f6b021fa766c229cc62c8eea4137b
#
_cell.length_a   1.000
_cell.length_b   1.000
_cell.length_c   1.000
_cell.angle_alpha   90.00
_cell.angle_beta   90.00
_cell.angle_gamma   90.00
#
_symmetry.space_group_name_H-M   'P 1'
#
loop_
_entity.id
_entity.type
_entity.pdbx_description
1 polymer ?
#
loop_
_entity_poly.entity_id
_entity_poly.type
_entity_poly.pdbx_seq_one_letter_code
_entity_poly.pdbx_strand_id
1 'polypeptide(L)'
;MIKQYTKKSDGKKYYMFQAYLGINPKTGKPKKTTRQNFKTRKEAELALAKLKIELDNNGLMNSDITTFQELYELWYESYKHTVKKSSLKISISVFNIILKDFGSLHLKKITIPYCQKILNKWFKEYKTYKKLKSYVVTMLDYAIELRIINSNPMAITKTPKEVQEVKDPKDLYYTIDELKKFFELIETTEEFHTIVMFRLLAFTGARKNEIQALLWSDIDFKNSTISITKTLAEDEKYNVIINPPKSKASNRVISIDPVTLQMLRKWRVRQKELLFKLGFNSNDTKQPCFTNLYSNCYLRKNYLNYRLDIICKTHNFKKIKIHGFRHTHCSLLLESGITVQEAQERLGHSDIKVTMKIYAHVTEKQKENVGTKFAKYVNF
;
A
#
# COMPACT_ATOMS: atom_id res chain seq x y z
N MET A 1 -54.51 5.35 -2.59
CA MET A 1 -55.71 5.56 -3.42
C MET A 1 -55.51 6.78 -4.27
N ILE A 2 -55.77 6.68 -5.61
CA ILE A 2 -55.66 7.83 -6.52
C ILE A 2 -56.97 8.58 -6.47
N LYS A 3 -56.87 9.91 -6.29
CA LYS A 3 -58.04 10.80 -6.22
C LYS A 3 -58.00 11.83 -7.36
N GLN A 4 -59.16 12.16 -7.90
CA GLN A 4 -59.32 13.27 -8.85
C GLN A 4 -59.61 14.54 -8.10
N TYR A 5 -59.09 15.69 -8.50
CA TYR A 5 -59.36 17.00 -7.94
C TYR A 5 -59.35 18.06 -9.05
N THR A 6 -60.05 19.14 -8.79
CA THR A 6 -60.06 20.29 -9.69
C THR A 6 -59.07 21.35 -9.20
N LYS A 7 -58.18 21.75 -10.04
CA LYS A 7 -57.14 22.73 -9.71
C LYS A 7 -57.75 24.14 -9.76
N LYS A 8 -57.67 24.86 -8.63
CA LYS A 8 -58.28 26.20 -8.50
C LYS A 8 -57.71 27.24 -9.46
N SER A 9 -56.48 27.08 -9.93
CA SER A 9 -55.81 28.06 -10.79
C SER A 9 -56.20 28.01 -12.27
N ASP A 10 -56.71 26.89 -12.79
CA ASP A 10 -57.02 26.69 -14.19
C ASP A 10 -58.36 25.98 -14.45
N GLY A 11 -59.11 25.65 -13.38
CA GLY A 11 -60.40 24.98 -13.47
C GLY A 11 -60.38 23.54 -14.02
N LYS A 12 -59.18 22.97 -14.32
CA LYS A 12 -59.04 21.65 -14.95
C LYS A 12 -58.99 20.51 -13.90
N LYS A 13 -59.41 19.36 -14.31
CA LYS A 13 -59.38 18.13 -13.52
C LYS A 13 -57.99 17.49 -13.62
N TYR A 14 -57.39 17.15 -12.47
CA TYR A 14 -56.11 16.47 -12.32
C TYR A 14 -56.28 15.28 -11.36
N TYR A 15 -55.27 14.39 -11.37
CA TYR A 15 -55.20 13.26 -10.44
C TYR A 15 -54.04 13.46 -9.46
N MET A 16 -54.24 12.94 -8.25
CA MET A 16 -53.23 12.96 -7.17
C MET A 16 -53.27 11.62 -6.42
N PHE A 17 -52.17 11.29 -5.79
CA PHE A 17 -52.12 10.19 -4.85
C PHE A 17 -51.30 10.54 -3.62
N GLN A 18 -51.63 9.88 -2.49
CA GLN A 18 -50.81 9.87 -1.30
C GLN A 18 -50.24 8.47 -1.13
N ALA A 19 -48.96 8.35 -0.93
CA ALA A 19 -48.26 7.11 -0.69
C ALA A 19 -47.62 7.14 0.71
N TYR A 20 -47.71 6.01 1.39
CA TYR A 20 -47.04 5.76 2.66
C TYR A 20 -45.59 5.40 2.37
N LEU A 21 -44.64 6.08 2.99
CA LEU A 21 -43.19 5.88 2.82
C LEU A 21 -42.58 5.12 4.01
N GLY A 22 -43.39 4.68 5.03
CA GLY A 22 -42.98 3.96 6.24
C GLY A 22 -42.89 4.86 7.48
N ILE A 23 -42.11 4.44 8.46
CA ILE A 23 -41.96 5.12 9.76
C ILE A 23 -40.63 5.90 9.76
N ASN A 24 -40.65 7.16 10.17
CA ASN A 24 -39.44 7.95 10.39
C ASN A 24 -38.70 7.38 11.60
N PRO A 25 -37.45 6.88 11.45
CA PRO A 25 -36.73 6.24 12.54
C PRO A 25 -36.38 7.19 13.71
N LYS A 26 -36.26 8.50 13.44
CA LYS A 26 -35.97 9.53 14.49
C LYS A 26 -37.19 9.91 15.29
N THR A 27 -38.40 9.87 14.71
CA THR A 27 -39.61 10.37 15.34
C THR A 27 -40.68 9.31 15.64
N GLY A 28 -40.49 8.08 15.09
CA GLY A 28 -41.50 7.01 15.19
C GLY A 28 -42.80 7.26 14.43
N LYS A 29 -42.93 8.38 13.72
CA LYS A 29 -44.17 8.78 13.04
C LYS A 29 -44.23 8.28 11.59
N PRO A 30 -45.43 7.97 11.04
CA PRO A 30 -45.61 7.61 9.67
C PRO A 30 -45.19 8.72 8.71
N LYS A 31 -44.33 8.43 7.74
CA LYS A 31 -43.94 9.35 6.66
C LYS A 31 -44.82 9.10 5.45
N LYS A 32 -45.47 10.13 4.93
CA LYS A 32 -46.30 10.07 3.72
C LYS A 32 -45.83 11.10 2.72
N THR A 33 -45.99 10.80 1.42
CA THR A 33 -45.77 11.74 0.34
C THR A 33 -47.04 11.93 -0.47
N THR A 34 -47.27 13.15 -0.94
CA THR A 34 -48.39 13.47 -1.84
C THR A 34 -47.79 13.95 -3.17
N ARG A 35 -48.21 13.30 -4.27
CA ARG A 35 -47.87 13.75 -5.62
C ARG A 35 -49.14 14.11 -6.35
N GLN A 36 -49.15 15.22 -7.07
CA GLN A 36 -50.32 15.82 -7.72
C GLN A 36 -50.00 16.39 -9.08
N ASN A 37 -51.00 16.90 -9.80
CA ASN A 37 -50.94 17.49 -11.14
C ASN A 37 -50.75 16.45 -12.29
N PHE A 38 -51.17 15.20 -12.10
CA PHE A 38 -51.17 14.26 -13.20
C PHE A 38 -52.40 14.51 -14.10
N LYS A 39 -52.16 14.59 -15.40
CA LYS A 39 -53.25 14.87 -16.39
C LYS A 39 -54.20 13.69 -16.58
N THR A 40 -53.68 12.49 -16.42
CA THR A 40 -54.48 11.25 -16.58
C THR A 40 -54.31 10.36 -15.37
N ARG A 41 -55.35 9.52 -15.12
CA ARG A 41 -55.30 8.50 -14.07
C ARG A 41 -54.17 7.50 -14.29
N LYS A 42 -53.90 7.14 -15.56
CA LYS A 42 -52.83 6.21 -15.95
C LYS A 42 -51.42 6.76 -15.62
N GLU A 43 -51.20 8.08 -15.81
CA GLU A 43 -49.96 8.72 -15.37
C GLU A 43 -49.76 8.65 -13.85
N ALA A 44 -50.83 8.89 -13.07
CA ALA A 44 -50.76 8.79 -11.62
C ALA A 44 -50.55 7.33 -11.16
N GLU A 45 -51.13 6.34 -11.80
CA GLU A 45 -50.93 4.91 -11.54
C GLU A 45 -49.47 4.49 -11.82
N LEU A 46 -48.93 4.92 -12.96
CA LEU A 46 -47.55 4.63 -13.35
C LEU A 46 -46.54 5.28 -12.40
N ALA A 47 -46.81 6.49 -11.97
CA ALA A 47 -45.98 7.22 -10.99
C ALA A 47 -46.07 6.54 -9.60
N LEU A 48 -47.23 6.06 -9.19
CA LEU A 48 -47.41 5.32 -7.93
C LEU A 48 -46.70 3.95 -7.97
N ALA A 49 -46.82 3.23 -9.11
CA ALA A 49 -46.12 1.96 -9.30
C ALA A 49 -44.58 2.12 -9.26
N LYS A 50 -44.07 3.13 -9.96
CA LYS A 50 -42.64 3.45 -9.90
C LYS A 50 -42.18 3.79 -8.47
N LEU A 51 -42.98 4.57 -7.73
CA LEU A 51 -42.68 4.90 -6.34
C LEU A 51 -42.67 3.68 -5.43
N LYS A 52 -43.63 2.73 -5.64
CA LYS A 52 -43.66 1.46 -4.89
C LYS A 52 -42.44 0.60 -5.19
N ILE A 53 -42.04 0.45 -6.46
CA ILE A 53 -40.84 -0.28 -6.84
C ILE A 53 -39.59 0.38 -6.25
N GLU A 54 -39.52 1.69 -6.24
CA GLU A 54 -38.43 2.42 -5.59
C GLU A 54 -38.38 2.17 -4.08
N LEU A 55 -39.54 2.09 -3.41
CA LEU A 55 -39.66 1.80 -1.97
C LEU A 55 -39.31 0.34 -1.65
N ASP A 56 -39.73 -0.62 -2.48
CA ASP A 56 -39.42 -2.03 -2.31
C ASP A 56 -37.94 -2.32 -2.57
N ASN A 57 -37.34 -1.66 -3.57
CA ASN A 57 -35.93 -1.83 -3.92
C ASN A 57 -34.96 -1.09 -2.98
N ASN A 58 -35.33 0.08 -2.45
CA ASN A 58 -34.42 0.96 -1.70
C ASN A 58 -34.73 1.04 -0.20
N GLY A 59 -35.85 0.44 0.27
CA GLY A 59 -36.35 0.64 1.63
C GLY A 59 -36.56 2.15 1.93
N LEU A 60 -37.00 2.44 3.13
CA LEU A 60 -37.27 3.82 3.58
C LEU A 60 -36.07 4.59 4.05
N MET A 61 -34.89 4.19 3.67
CA MET A 61 -33.71 4.96 4.00
C MET A 61 -33.56 6.18 3.08
N ASN A 62 -34.21 7.30 3.47
CA ASN A 62 -33.52 8.58 3.31
C ASN A 62 -32.30 8.49 4.21
N SER A 63 -31.21 7.95 3.72
CA SER A 63 -29.93 8.13 4.36
C SER A 63 -29.66 9.64 4.33
N ASP A 64 -29.33 10.23 5.46
CA ASP A 64 -28.85 11.62 5.52
C ASP A 64 -27.58 11.78 4.65
N ILE A 65 -27.03 10.67 4.17
CA ILE A 65 -25.84 10.57 3.31
C ILE A 65 -26.26 10.64 1.84
N THR A 66 -25.92 11.75 1.20
CA THR A 66 -26.27 12.04 -0.19
C THR A 66 -25.05 12.15 -1.10
N THR A 67 -23.91 12.60 -0.58
CA THR A 67 -22.68 12.86 -1.31
C THR A 67 -21.62 11.79 -1.04
N PHE A 68 -20.64 11.70 -1.94
CA PHE A 68 -19.50 10.80 -1.76
C PHE A 68 -18.63 11.22 -0.54
N GLN A 69 -18.53 12.52 -0.27
CA GLN A 69 -17.83 13.06 0.89
C GLN A 69 -18.44 12.56 2.20
N GLU A 70 -19.77 12.68 2.37
CA GLU A 70 -20.49 12.22 3.56
C GLU A 70 -20.36 10.71 3.75
N LEU A 71 -20.37 9.95 2.64
CA LEU A 71 -20.13 8.51 2.67
C LEU A 71 -18.70 8.18 3.15
N TYR A 72 -17.71 8.93 2.65
CA TYR A 72 -16.31 8.77 3.09
C TYR A 72 -16.16 9.06 4.58
N GLU A 73 -16.77 10.13 5.09
CA GLU A 73 -16.68 10.51 6.51
C GLU A 73 -17.26 9.41 7.41
N LEU A 74 -18.43 8.87 7.05
CA LEU A 74 -19.01 7.74 7.77
C LEU A 74 -18.10 6.50 7.75
N TRP A 75 -17.60 6.14 6.58
CA TRP A 75 -16.72 4.99 6.42
C TRP A 75 -15.41 5.17 7.19
N TYR A 76 -14.84 6.37 7.13
CA TYR A 76 -13.56 6.70 7.76
C TYR A 76 -13.60 6.54 9.27
N GLU A 77 -14.70 6.91 9.92
CA GLU A 77 -14.88 6.77 11.38
C GLU A 77 -14.69 5.31 11.85
N SER A 78 -15.20 4.35 11.10
CA SER A 78 -14.99 2.92 11.40
C SER A 78 -13.62 2.43 10.94
N TYR A 79 -13.19 2.83 9.72
CA TYR A 79 -11.97 2.34 9.10
C TYR A 79 -10.71 2.72 9.87
N LYS A 80 -10.63 3.93 10.43
CA LYS A 80 -9.44 4.41 11.17
C LYS A 80 -9.06 3.52 12.35
N HIS A 81 -10.01 2.77 12.92
CA HIS A 81 -9.79 1.86 14.05
C HIS A 81 -9.42 0.43 13.61
N THR A 82 -9.63 0.08 12.34
CA THR A 82 -9.39 -1.28 11.83
C THR A 82 -8.01 -1.48 11.21
N VAL A 83 -7.29 -0.38 10.92
CA VAL A 83 -6.01 -0.43 10.19
C VAL A 83 -4.85 0.14 10.99
N LYS A 84 -3.63 -0.31 10.66
CA LYS A 84 -2.41 0.28 11.22
C LYS A 84 -2.27 1.75 10.80
N LYS A 85 -1.71 2.60 11.66
CA LYS A 85 -1.48 4.04 11.40
C LYS A 85 -0.78 4.30 10.06
N SER A 86 0.20 3.47 9.70
CA SER A 86 0.89 3.58 8.40
C SER A 86 0.00 3.28 7.18
N SER A 87 -1.00 2.42 7.32
CA SER A 87 -1.99 2.15 6.28
C SER A 87 -3.01 3.29 6.20
N LEU A 88 -3.38 3.84 7.36
CA LEU A 88 -4.27 5.00 7.45
C LEU A 88 -3.67 6.20 6.72
N LYS A 89 -2.38 6.52 6.93
CA LYS A 89 -1.65 7.56 6.19
C LYS A 89 -1.81 7.41 4.66
N ILE A 90 -1.65 6.19 4.17
CA ILE A 90 -1.77 5.92 2.73
C ILE A 90 -3.20 6.13 2.24
N SER A 91 -4.20 5.65 2.99
CA SER A 91 -5.60 5.83 2.60
C SER A 91 -6.02 7.30 2.60
N ILE A 92 -5.63 8.09 3.59
CA ILE A 92 -5.86 9.54 3.62
C ILE A 92 -5.27 10.21 2.36
N SER A 93 -4.03 9.91 2.02
CA SER A 93 -3.37 10.46 0.83
C SER A 93 -4.09 10.10 -0.47
N VAL A 94 -4.63 8.89 -0.55
CA VAL A 94 -5.43 8.42 -1.69
C VAL A 94 -6.78 9.14 -1.75
N PHE A 95 -7.47 9.25 -0.60
CA PHE A 95 -8.77 9.93 -0.55
C PHE A 95 -8.65 11.43 -0.81
N ASN A 96 -7.56 12.10 -0.43
CA ASN A 96 -7.31 13.50 -0.79
C ASN A 96 -7.29 13.73 -2.32
N ILE A 97 -6.94 12.71 -3.11
CA ILE A 97 -7.04 12.78 -4.58
C ILE A 97 -8.47 12.48 -5.02
N ILE A 98 -9.07 11.40 -4.50
CA ILE A 98 -10.41 10.94 -4.90
C ILE A 98 -11.47 12.02 -4.62
N LEU A 99 -11.41 12.66 -3.45
CA LEU A 99 -12.39 13.64 -3.02
C LEU A 99 -12.41 14.91 -3.88
N LYS A 100 -11.30 15.24 -4.57
CA LYS A 100 -11.28 16.34 -5.55
C LYS A 100 -12.23 16.09 -6.72
N ASP A 101 -12.36 14.84 -7.16
CA ASP A 101 -13.15 14.47 -8.33
C ASP A 101 -14.54 13.92 -7.96
N PHE A 102 -14.69 13.30 -6.78
CA PHE A 102 -15.94 12.62 -6.36
C PHE A 102 -16.63 13.29 -5.18
N GLY A 103 -15.93 14.01 -4.30
CA GLY A 103 -16.42 14.44 -2.99
C GLY A 103 -17.80 15.11 -3.02
N SER A 104 -17.99 16.09 -3.88
CA SER A 104 -19.24 16.84 -3.99
C SER A 104 -20.36 16.14 -4.79
N LEU A 105 -20.07 14.97 -5.37
CA LEU A 105 -21.04 14.26 -6.20
C LEU A 105 -22.11 13.57 -5.38
N HIS A 106 -23.37 13.71 -5.79
CA HIS A 106 -24.44 12.89 -5.28
C HIS A 106 -24.27 11.43 -5.70
N LEU A 107 -24.26 10.49 -4.74
CA LEU A 107 -24.01 9.07 -4.98
C LEU A 107 -24.91 8.48 -6.08
N LYS A 108 -26.21 8.81 -6.07
CA LYS A 108 -27.18 8.35 -7.08
C LYS A 108 -26.97 8.94 -8.49
N LYS A 109 -26.12 9.99 -8.63
CA LYS A 109 -25.81 10.64 -9.91
C LYS A 109 -24.46 10.23 -10.48
N ILE A 110 -23.70 9.39 -9.77
CA ILE A 110 -22.42 8.86 -10.27
C ILE A 110 -22.74 7.83 -11.37
N THR A 111 -22.27 8.10 -12.58
CA THR A 111 -22.54 7.26 -13.77
C THR A 111 -21.27 6.54 -14.25
N ILE A 112 -21.45 5.44 -15.00
CA ILE A 112 -20.33 4.69 -15.60
C ILE A 112 -19.47 5.58 -16.52
N PRO A 113 -20.06 6.42 -17.42
CA PRO A 113 -19.26 7.31 -18.26
C PRO A 113 -18.43 8.32 -17.48
N TYR A 114 -18.97 8.87 -16.38
CA TYR A 114 -18.22 9.76 -15.49
C TYR A 114 -17.05 9.03 -14.86
N CYS A 115 -17.29 7.86 -14.26
CA CYS A 115 -16.24 7.03 -13.65
C CYS A 115 -15.14 6.70 -14.66
N GLN A 116 -15.51 6.34 -15.90
CA GLN A 116 -14.54 6.05 -16.95
C GLN A 116 -13.70 7.28 -17.34
N LYS A 117 -14.34 8.46 -17.47
CA LYS A 117 -13.64 9.72 -17.73
C LYS A 117 -12.61 10.03 -16.65
N ILE A 118 -12.99 9.93 -15.37
CA ILE A 118 -12.07 10.19 -14.26
C ILE A 118 -10.96 9.13 -14.19
N LEU A 119 -11.26 7.87 -14.43
CA LEU A 119 -10.25 6.80 -14.45
C LEU A 119 -9.22 7.05 -15.57
N ASN A 120 -9.65 7.51 -16.75
CA ASN A 120 -8.75 7.85 -17.85
C ASN A 120 -7.89 9.10 -17.53
N LYS A 121 -8.45 10.09 -16.80
CA LYS A 121 -7.69 11.24 -16.27
C LYS A 121 -6.62 10.75 -15.31
N TRP A 122 -6.99 9.94 -14.31
CA TRP A 122 -6.06 9.41 -13.31
C TRP A 122 -4.97 8.52 -13.91
N PHE A 123 -5.28 7.79 -14.97
CA PHE A 123 -4.29 7.01 -15.72
C PHE A 123 -3.14 7.87 -16.25
N LYS A 124 -3.43 9.09 -16.72
CA LYS A 124 -2.43 10.04 -17.24
C LYS A 124 -1.65 10.73 -16.13
N GLU A 125 -2.32 11.03 -15.00
CA GLU A 125 -1.76 11.87 -13.93
C GLU A 125 -1.06 11.06 -12.83
N TYR A 126 -1.53 9.85 -12.53
CA TYR A 126 -1.11 9.09 -11.35
C TYR A 126 -0.68 7.67 -11.69
N LYS A 127 0.57 7.31 -11.39
CA LYS A 127 1.04 5.91 -11.48
C LYS A 127 0.22 4.96 -10.58
N THR A 128 -0.47 5.49 -9.57
CA THR A 128 -1.28 4.74 -8.60
C THR A 128 -2.77 4.69 -8.95
N TYR A 129 -3.16 5.05 -10.18
CA TYR A 129 -4.56 5.11 -10.64
C TYR A 129 -5.39 3.84 -10.34
N LYS A 130 -4.77 2.65 -10.44
CA LYS A 130 -5.42 1.38 -10.08
C LYS A 130 -5.82 1.33 -8.61
N LYS A 131 -5.02 1.93 -7.74
CA LYS A 131 -5.31 2.03 -6.32
C LYS A 131 -6.43 3.02 -6.07
N LEU A 132 -6.44 4.19 -6.75
CA LEU A 132 -7.55 5.15 -6.71
C LEU A 132 -8.85 4.47 -7.11
N LYS A 133 -8.86 3.73 -8.24
CA LYS A 133 -10.03 2.94 -8.67
C LYS A 133 -10.49 1.97 -7.57
N SER A 134 -9.57 1.19 -6.99
CA SER A 134 -9.89 0.20 -5.95
C SER A 134 -10.59 0.84 -4.75
N TYR A 135 -10.12 1.99 -4.28
CA TYR A 135 -10.77 2.69 -3.15
C TYR A 135 -12.16 3.23 -3.50
N VAL A 136 -12.35 3.77 -4.72
CA VAL A 136 -13.69 4.20 -5.17
C VAL A 136 -14.64 2.99 -5.30
N VAL A 137 -14.14 1.85 -5.82
CA VAL A 137 -14.93 0.60 -5.85
C VAL A 137 -15.36 0.22 -4.43
N THR A 138 -14.43 0.17 -3.47
CA THR A 138 -14.74 -0.15 -2.07
C THR A 138 -15.78 0.80 -1.48
N MET A 139 -15.68 2.10 -1.76
CA MET A 139 -16.64 3.09 -1.25
C MET A 139 -18.04 2.92 -1.85
N LEU A 140 -18.12 2.66 -3.16
CA LEU A 140 -19.42 2.47 -3.80
C LEU A 140 -20.04 1.11 -3.47
N ASP A 141 -19.23 0.07 -3.20
CA ASP A 141 -19.71 -1.19 -2.64
C ASP A 141 -20.29 -0.98 -1.23
N TYR A 142 -19.63 -0.18 -0.40
CA TYR A 142 -20.17 0.23 0.90
C TYR A 142 -21.49 0.99 0.78
N ALA A 143 -21.63 1.85 -0.25
CA ALA A 143 -22.91 2.51 -0.53
C ALA A 143 -24.03 1.52 -0.93
N ILE A 144 -23.67 0.40 -1.58
CA ILE A 144 -24.63 -0.69 -1.88
C ILE A 144 -25.03 -1.41 -0.60
N GLU A 145 -24.06 -1.74 0.28
CA GLU A 145 -24.33 -2.37 1.58
C GLU A 145 -25.28 -1.52 2.43
N LEU A 146 -25.12 -0.18 2.39
CA LEU A 146 -26.00 0.78 3.02
C LEU A 146 -27.31 1.01 2.26
N ARG A 147 -27.55 0.32 1.13
CA ARG A 147 -28.74 0.45 0.26
C ARG A 147 -28.97 1.89 -0.26
N ILE A 148 -27.91 2.67 -0.42
CA ILE A 148 -27.99 4.04 -0.97
C ILE A 148 -28.05 4.02 -2.50
N ILE A 149 -27.29 3.09 -3.12
CA ILE A 149 -27.27 2.81 -4.56
C ILE A 149 -27.44 1.32 -4.83
N ASN A 150 -27.86 0.96 -6.04
CA ASN A 150 -28.17 -0.44 -6.41
C ASN A 150 -27.03 -1.13 -7.19
N SER A 151 -26.08 -0.36 -7.71
CA SER A 151 -24.96 -0.89 -8.50
C SER A 151 -23.72 0.00 -8.35
N ASN A 152 -22.55 -0.60 -8.59
CA ASN A 152 -21.28 0.11 -8.53
C ASN A 152 -20.79 0.51 -9.93
N PRO A 153 -20.93 1.78 -10.34
CA PRO A 153 -20.54 2.22 -11.68
C PRO A 153 -19.02 2.18 -11.91
N MET A 154 -18.19 2.31 -10.85
CA MET A 154 -16.74 2.25 -10.97
C MET A 154 -16.24 0.82 -11.24
N ALA A 155 -16.90 -0.20 -10.69
CA ALA A 155 -16.51 -1.59 -10.88
C ALA A 155 -16.60 -2.02 -12.35
N ILE A 156 -17.58 -1.48 -13.08
CA ILE A 156 -17.85 -1.81 -14.49
C ILE A 156 -16.85 -1.14 -15.46
N THR A 157 -16.12 -0.11 -15.02
CA THR A 157 -15.19 0.64 -15.88
C THR A 157 -14.04 -0.23 -16.41
N LYS A 158 -13.63 0.01 -17.64
CA LYS A 158 -12.45 -0.60 -18.26
C LYS A 158 -11.18 0.09 -17.74
N THR A 159 -10.31 -0.67 -17.08
CA THR A 159 -9.05 -0.14 -16.57
C THR A 159 -8.03 -0.01 -17.70
N PRO A 160 -7.55 1.21 -18.02
CA PRO A 160 -6.50 1.40 -19.01
C PRO A 160 -5.25 0.60 -18.60
N LYS A 161 -4.51 0.10 -19.57
CA LYS A 161 -3.24 -0.60 -19.38
C LYS A 161 -2.15 0.16 -20.09
N GLU A 162 -1.09 0.45 -19.37
CA GLU A 162 0.15 0.92 -19.97
C GLU A 162 0.79 -0.24 -20.74
N VAL A 163 1.22 -0.02 -21.97
CA VAL A 163 2.09 -0.95 -22.66
C VAL A 163 3.43 -0.85 -21.96
N GLN A 164 3.69 -1.75 -21.02
CA GLN A 164 4.96 -1.76 -20.29
C GLN A 164 6.04 -2.30 -21.22
N GLU A 165 7.09 -1.53 -21.45
CA GLU A 165 8.36 -2.07 -21.91
C GLU A 165 8.79 -3.15 -20.92
N VAL A 166 9.06 -4.33 -21.42
CA VAL A 166 9.60 -5.45 -20.62
C VAL A 166 11.01 -5.04 -20.22
N LYS A 167 11.17 -4.53 -19.00
CA LYS A 167 12.49 -4.26 -18.44
C LYS A 167 13.26 -5.56 -18.33
N ASP A 168 14.51 -5.56 -18.77
CA ASP A 168 15.39 -6.71 -18.52
C ASP A 168 15.44 -6.92 -16.98
N PRO A 169 15.16 -8.12 -16.50
CA PRO A 169 15.29 -8.44 -15.09
C PRO A 169 16.64 -8.08 -14.49
N LYS A 170 17.71 -8.09 -15.31
CA LYS A 170 19.06 -7.67 -14.92
C LYS A 170 19.14 -6.19 -14.51
N ASP A 171 18.20 -5.34 -14.96
CA ASP A 171 18.15 -3.94 -14.54
C ASP A 171 17.62 -3.75 -13.11
N LEU A 172 17.07 -4.79 -12.51
CA LEU A 172 16.42 -4.71 -11.20
C LEU A 172 17.35 -4.98 -10.03
N TYR A 173 18.55 -5.56 -10.28
CA TYR A 173 19.51 -5.95 -9.25
C TYR A 173 20.95 -5.79 -9.73
N TYR A 174 21.92 -5.89 -8.84
CA TYR A 174 23.34 -5.85 -9.16
C TYR A 174 23.90 -7.28 -9.38
N THR A 175 24.73 -7.45 -10.40
CA THR A 175 25.61 -8.62 -10.55
C THR A 175 26.70 -8.59 -9.45
N ILE A 176 27.48 -9.68 -9.33
CA ILE A 176 28.61 -9.74 -8.38
C ILE A 176 29.58 -8.59 -8.61
N ASP A 177 29.95 -8.33 -9.87
CA ASP A 177 30.93 -7.29 -10.22
C ASP A 177 30.37 -5.89 -10.01
N GLU A 178 29.10 -5.67 -10.34
CA GLU A 178 28.41 -4.41 -10.05
C GLU A 178 28.30 -4.16 -8.54
N LEU A 179 28.02 -5.21 -7.75
CA LEU A 179 27.95 -5.10 -6.30
C LEU A 179 29.32 -4.76 -5.68
N LYS A 180 30.41 -5.40 -6.16
CA LYS A 180 31.79 -5.07 -5.74
C LYS A 180 32.11 -3.63 -6.03
N LYS A 181 31.92 -3.18 -7.28
CA LYS A 181 32.14 -1.79 -7.69
C LYS A 181 31.30 -0.79 -6.88
N PHE A 182 30.05 -1.16 -6.53
CA PHE A 182 29.23 -0.32 -5.68
C PHE A 182 29.83 -0.13 -4.29
N PHE A 183 30.36 -1.20 -3.66
CA PHE A 183 30.99 -1.10 -2.34
C PHE A 183 32.33 -0.35 -2.42
N GLU A 184 33.18 -0.59 -3.40
CA GLU A 184 34.42 0.19 -3.63
C GLU A 184 34.11 1.69 -3.73
N LEU A 185 33.05 2.05 -4.45
CA LEU A 185 32.62 3.42 -4.61
C LEU A 185 32.18 4.04 -3.29
N ILE A 186 31.29 3.38 -2.54
CA ILE A 186 30.72 3.96 -1.32
C ILE A 186 31.71 3.99 -0.15
N GLU A 187 32.73 3.14 -0.15
CA GLU A 187 33.81 3.16 0.86
C GLU A 187 34.56 4.49 0.87
N THR A 188 34.68 5.16 -0.27
CA THR A 188 35.39 6.44 -0.42
C THR A 188 34.47 7.67 -0.38
N THR A 189 33.16 7.47 -0.60
CA THR A 189 32.23 8.60 -0.80
C THR A 189 31.17 8.74 0.30
N GLU A 190 30.97 7.70 1.12
CA GLU A 190 29.88 7.67 2.09
C GLU A 190 30.40 7.62 3.55
N GLU A 191 29.54 8.10 4.45
CA GLU A 191 29.81 7.95 5.87
C GLU A 191 29.69 6.47 6.30
N PHE A 192 30.49 6.05 7.27
CA PHE A 192 30.64 4.67 7.67
C PHE A 192 29.31 4.00 8.05
N HIS A 193 28.40 4.70 8.72
CA HIS A 193 27.07 4.13 9.04
C HIS A 193 26.23 3.83 7.79
N THR A 194 26.34 4.66 6.75
CA THR A 194 25.64 4.45 5.47
C THR A 194 26.21 3.22 4.76
N ILE A 195 27.53 3.04 4.76
CA ILE A 195 28.19 1.85 4.21
C ILE A 195 27.69 0.59 4.94
N VAL A 196 27.66 0.60 6.27
CA VAL A 196 27.13 -0.52 7.09
C VAL A 196 25.68 -0.83 6.75
N MET A 197 24.84 0.18 6.56
CA MET A 197 23.43 -0.02 6.18
C MET A 197 23.29 -0.67 4.80
N PHE A 198 24.05 -0.22 3.78
CA PHE A 198 24.05 -0.85 2.46
C PHE A 198 24.61 -2.27 2.51
N ARG A 199 25.65 -2.51 3.33
CA ARG A 199 26.17 -3.85 3.57
C ARG A 199 25.10 -4.78 4.14
N LEU A 200 24.38 -4.34 5.15
CA LEU A 200 23.27 -5.11 5.74
C LEU A 200 22.19 -5.41 4.69
N LEU A 201 21.80 -4.43 3.85
CA LEU A 201 20.84 -4.68 2.78
C LEU A 201 21.30 -5.78 1.81
N ALA A 202 22.56 -5.71 1.37
CA ALA A 202 23.13 -6.62 0.37
C ALA A 202 23.40 -8.03 0.94
N PHE A 203 23.87 -8.14 2.18
CA PHE A 203 24.36 -9.40 2.74
C PHE A 203 23.34 -10.12 3.63
N THR A 204 22.24 -9.46 3.99
CA THR A 204 21.13 -10.10 4.74
C THR A 204 19.85 -10.23 3.92
N GLY A 205 19.71 -9.44 2.85
CA GLY A 205 18.48 -9.32 2.08
C GLY A 205 17.30 -8.74 2.89
N ALA A 206 17.55 -8.18 4.07
CA ALA A 206 16.51 -7.55 4.89
C ALA A 206 15.90 -6.35 4.16
N ARG A 207 14.64 -6.04 4.49
CA ARG A 207 13.98 -4.86 3.91
C ARG A 207 14.57 -3.58 4.52
N LYS A 208 14.66 -2.52 3.72
CA LYS A 208 15.18 -1.22 4.16
C LYS A 208 14.64 -0.77 5.52
N ASN A 209 13.34 -0.85 5.68
CA ASN A 209 12.68 -0.41 6.91
C ASN A 209 12.91 -1.37 8.10
N GLU A 210 13.30 -2.62 7.86
CA GLU A 210 13.74 -3.56 8.87
C GLU A 210 15.13 -3.15 9.37
N ILE A 211 16.08 -2.86 8.46
CA ILE A 211 17.43 -2.37 8.82
C ILE A 211 17.35 -1.04 9.58
N GLN A 212 16.52 -0.09 9.13
CA GLN A 212 16.38 1.20 9.82
C GLN A 212 15.74 1.10 11.20
N ALA A 213 15.03 0.00 11.51
CA ALA A 213 14.39 -0.24 12.80
C ALA A 213 15.25 -1.02 13.78
N LEU A 214 16.46 -1.47 13.41
CA LEU A 214 17.32 -2.30 14.26
C LEU A 214 17.75 -1.55 15.52
N LEU A 215 17.69 -2.26 16.64
CA LEU A 215 18.30 -1.88 17.91
C LEU A 215 19.59 -2.68 18.11
N TRP A 216 20.48 -2.22 18.94
CA TRP A 216 21.67 -2.99 19.29
C TRP A 216 21.34 -4.30 20.03
N SER A 217 20.22 -4.36 20.72
CA SER A 217 19.69 -5.59 21.32
C SER A 217 19.19 -6.63 20.31
N ASP A 218 18.97 -6.28 19.05
CA ASP A 218 18.58 -7.23 18.01
C ASP A 218 19.79 -7.98 17.40
N ILE A 219 21.02 -7.56 17.74
CA ILE A 219 22.26 -8.13 17.20
C ILE A 219 22.93 -8.98 18.26
N ASP A 220 22.99 -10.28 18.01
CA ASP A 220 23.73 -11.22 18.81
C ASP A 220 25.17 -11.34 18.27
N PHE A 221 26.08 -10.65 18.94
CA PHE A 221 27.51 -10.64 18.58
C PHE A 221 28.22 -11.97 18.91
N LYS A 222 27.66 -12.81 19.78
CA LYS A 222 28.21 -14.12 20.15
C LYS A 222 27.87 -15.16 19.10
N ASN A 223 26.60 -15.21 18.71
CA ASN A 223 26.10 -16.18 17.75
C ASN A 223 26.14 -15.66 16.31
N SER A 224 26.61 -14.43 16.07
CA SER A 224 26.67 -13.80 14.74
C SER A 224 25.32 -13.78 14.03
N THR A 225 24.28 -13.33 14.73
CA THR A 225 22.91 -13.28 14.18
C THR A 225 22.23 -11.93 14.38
N ILE A 226 21.25 -11.65 13.55
CA ILE A 226 20.35 -10.48 13.65
C ILE A 226 18.92 -10.97 13.71
N SER A 227 18.15 -10.48 14.70
CA SER A 227 16.73 -10.73 14.87
C SER A 227 15.92 -9.65 14.16
N ILE A 228 15.16 -10.03 13.14
CA ILE A 228 14.26 -9.13 12.40
C ILE A 228 12.84 -9.29 12.95
N THR A 229 12.45 -8.42 13.87
CA THR A 229 11.15 -8.48 14.59
C THR A 229 10.33 -7.20 14.47
N LYS A 230 10.86 -6.18 13.78
CA LYS A 230 10.21 -4.88 13.69
C LYS A 230 10.51 -4.19 12.35
N THR A 231 9.73 -3.19 12.03
CA THR A 231 9.90 -2.38 10.81
C THR A 231 9.56 -0.92 11.09
N LEU A 232 10.36 -0.02 10.54
CA LEU A 232 10.14 1.42 10.60
C LEU A 232 9.00 1.82 9.65
N ALA A 233 8.09 2.62 10.14
CA ALA A 233 6.97 3.19 9.39
C ALA A 233 6.79 4.67 9.77
N GLU A 234 5.81 5.33 9.16
CA GLU A 234 5.40 6.69 9.52
C GLU A 234 3.89 6.71 9.70
N ASP A 235 3.43 7.48 10.68
CA ASP A 235 2.02 7.79 10.90
C ASP A 235 1.52 8.89 9.93
N GLU A 236 0.26 9.30 10.09
CA GLU A 236 -0.38 10.33 9.28
C GLU A 236 0.26 11.73 9.46
N LYS A 237 0.93 11.97 10.58
CA LYS A 237 1.66 13.21 10.89
C LYS A 237 3.15 13.15 10.50
N TYR A 238 3.56 12.11 9.77
CA TYR A 238 4.95 11.85 9.38
C TYR A 238 5.90 11.55 10.56
N ASN A 239 5.39 11.25 11.76
CA ASN A 239 6.23 10.78 12.84
C ASN A 239 6.70 9.36 12.55
N VAL A 240 7.95 9.08 12.88
CA VAL A 240 8.50 7.72 12.80
C VAL A 240 7.86 6.85 13.87
N ILE A 241 7.33 5.71 13.44
CA ILE A 241 6.75 4.69 14.31
C ILE A 241 7.37 3.33 14.02
N ILE A 242 7.44 2.49 15.04
CA ILE A 242 7.93 1.11 14.91
C ILE A 242 6.73 0.18 14.96
N ASN A 243 6.58 -0.61 13.91
CA ASN A 243 5.52 -1.61 13.78
C ASN A 243 6.09 -3.04 13.86
N PRO A 244 5.32 -4.01 14.36
CA PRO A 244 5.63 -5.41 14.15
C PRO A 244 5.56 -5.74 12.65
N PRO A 245 6.25 -6.80 12.19
CA PRO A 245 6.18 -7.25 10.82
C PRO A 245 4.74 -7.54 10.36
N LYS A 246 4.52 -7.56 9.05
CA LYS A 246 3.17 -7.77 8.47
C LYS A 246 2.70 -9.23 8.57
N SER A 247 3.62 -10.19 8.61
CA SER A 247 3.33 -11.63 8.66
C SER A 247 4.25 -12.33 9.66
N LYS A 248 3.82 -13.49 10.18
CA LYS A 248 4.64 -14.33 11.06
C LYS A 248 5.96 -14.73 10.39
N ALA A 249 5.95 -15.07 9.11
CA ALA A 249 7.15 -15.41 8.32
C ALA A 249 8.17 -14.26 8.21
N SER A 250 7.76 -13.02 8.46
CA SER A 250 8.69 -11.89 8.49
C SER A 250 9.50 -11.80 9.77
N ASN A 251 9.06 -12.45 10.88
CA ASN A 251 9.86 -12.62 12.08
C ASN A 251 10.89 -13.73 11.83
N ARG A 252 12.16 -13.39 11.84
CA ARG A 252 13.22 -14.32 11.51
C ARG A 252 14.54 -13.91 12.16
N VAL A 253 15.42 -14.88 12.33
CA VAL A 253 16.81 -14.69 12.74
C VAL A 253 17.68 -14.96 11.52
N ILE A 254 18.61 -14.04 11.20
CA ILE A 254 19.49 -14.11 10.03
C ILE A 254 20.93 -14.22 10.52
N SER A 255 21.67 -15.25 10.09
CA SER A 255 23.12 -15.33 10.28
C SER A 255 23.83 -14.25 9.46
N ILE A 256 24.87 -13.65 10.00
CA ILE A 256 25.70 -12.63 9.36
C ILE A 256 27.15 -13.08 9.26
N ASP A 257 27.80 -12.65 8.19
CA ASP A 257 29.20 -12.94 7.92
C ASP A 257 30.13 -12.18 8.88
N PRO A 258 31.37 -12.71 9.12
CA PRO A 258 32.33 -12.09 10.05
C PRO A 258 32.66 -10.64 9.71
N VAL A 259 32.74 -10.27 8.44
CA VAL A 259 33.07 -8.89 8.01
C VAL A 259 31.93 -7.95 8.38
N THR A 260 30.69 -8.31 8.10
CA THR A 260 29.50 -7.54 8.48
C THR A 260 29.44 -7.36 10.01
N LEU A 261 29.73 -8.44 10.77
CA LEU A 261 29.77 -8.39 12.24
C LEU A 261 30.84 -7.44 12.76
N GLN A 262 32.04 -7.47 12.16
CA GLN A 262 33.14 -6.58 12.52
C GLN A 262 32.79 -5.09 12.21
N MET A 263 32.17 -4.83 11.06
CA MET A 263 31.70 -3.50 10.72
C MET A 263 30.65 -2.98 11.71
N LEU A 264 29.73 -3.81 12.15
CA LEU A 264 28.74 -3.47 13.18
C LEU A 264 29.40 -3.14 14.53
N ARG A 265 30.42 -3.93 14.94
CA ARG A 265 31.19 -3.63 16.19
C ARG A 265 31.89 -2.27 16.08
N LYS A 266 32.60 -2.00 14.97
CA LYS A 266 33.26 -0.71 14.73
C LYS A 266 32.25 0.44 14.75
N TRP A 267 31.10 0.27 14.08
CA TRP A 267 30.07 1.30 14.05
C TRP A 267 29.47 1.55 15.45
N ARG A 268 29.22 0.49 16.23
CA ARG A 268 28.70 0.63 17.61
C ARG A 268 29.60 1.49 18.49
N VAL A 269 30.91 1.26 18.43
CA VAL A 269 31.90 2.06 19.19
C VAL A 269 31.87 3.51 18.70
N ARG A 270 31.97 3.72 17.38
CA ARG A 270 31.97 5.06 16.79
C ARG A 270 30.67 5.83 17.06
N GLN A 271 29.52 5.17 16.99
CA GLN A 271 28.25 5.78 17.33
C GLN A 271 28.21 6.25 18.79
N LYS A 272 28.68 5.42 19.72
CA LYS A 272 28.77 5.79 21.15
C LYS A 272 29.61 7.04 21.36
N GLU A 273 30.79 7.10 20.75
CA GLU A 273 31.70 8.25 20.85
C GLU A 273 31.04 9.52 20.29
N LEU A 274 30.41 9.42 19.11
CA LEU A 274 29.76 10.56 18.46
C LEU A 274 28.57 11.07 19.28
N LEU A 275 27.74 10.17 19.78
CA LEU A 275 26.58 10.52 20.61
C LEU A 275 27.00 11.11 21.94
N PHE A 276 28.05 10.55 22.57
CA PHE A 276 28.60 11.08 23.82
C PHE A 276 29.11 12.52 23.66
N LYS A 277 29.81 12.81 22.57
CA LYS A 277 30.28 14.19 22.27
C LYS A 277 29.14 15.19 22.11
N LEU A 278 27.96 14.71 21.71
CA LEU A 278 26.74 15.50 21.55
C LEU A 278 25.84 15.48 22.80
N GLY A 279 26.31 14.90 23.91
CA GLY A 279 25.55 14.85 25.17
C GLY A 279 24.49 13.76 25.29
N PHE A 280 24.46 12.78 24.38
CA PHE A 280 23.51 11.69 24.42
C PHE A 280 24.10 10.45 25.13
N ASN A 281 23.33 9.87 26.06
CA ASN A 281 23.61 8.53 26.60
C ASN A 281 23.09 7.45 25.64
N SER A 282 23.99 6.65 25.09
CA SER A 282 23.69 5.58 24.14
C SER A 282 23.81 4.16 24.74
N ASN A 283 23.84 4.04 26.08
CA ASN A 283 23.94 2.73 26.75
C ASN A 283 22.59 2.03 26.94
N ASP A 284 21.48 2.64 26.51
CA ASP A 284 20.16 2.04 26.59
C ASP A 284 20.09 0.79 25.68
N THR A 285 19.43 -0.26 26.18
CA THR A 285 19.13 -1.47 25.41
C THR A 285 18.24 -1.20 24.19
N LYS A 286 17.47 -0.12 24.24
CA LYS A 286 16.61 0.34 23.15
C LYS A 286 17.31 1.31 22.20
N GLN A 287 18.64 1.51 22.30
CA GLN A 287 19.39 2.38 21.40
C GLN A 287 19.30 1.84 19.96
N PRO A 288 18.78 2.63 18.99
CA PRO A 288 18.78 2.24 17.60
C PRO A 288 20.19 2.13 17.02
N CYS A 289 20.41 1.15 16.15
CA CYS A 289 21.70 0.99 15.46
C CYS A 289 22.02 2.18 14.55
N PHE A 290 21.00 2.79 13.96
CA PHE A 290 21.15 3.87 12.98
C PHE A 290 20.24 5.04 13.35
N THR A 291 20.86 6.14 13.77
CA THR A 291 20.17 7.34 14.26
C THR A 291 20.65 8.58 13.53
N ASN A 292 19.83 9.60 13.53
CA ASN A 292 20.31 10.95 13.33
C ASN A 292 21.14 11.34 14.56
N LEU A 293 22.41 11.63 14.37
CA LEU A 293 23.33 11.86 15.49
C LEU A 293 22.96 13.11 16.32
N TYR A 294 22.40 14.15 15.68
CA TYR A 294 22.04 15.39 16.37
C TYR A 294 20.80 15.28 17.26
N SER A 295 19.92 14.32 17.03
CA SER A 295 18.69 14.14 17.80
C SER A 295 18.58 12.79 18.49
N ASN A 296 19.51 11.89 18.21
CA ASN A 296 19.49 10.47 18.59
C ASN A 296 18.17 9.75 18.25
N CYS A 297 17.40 10.27 17.29
CA CYS A 297 16.16 9.64 16.80
C CYS A 297 16.44 8.77 15.58
N TYR A 298 15.50 7.89 15.24
CA TYR A 298 15.57 7.11 14.01
C TYR A 298 15.79 7.98 12.77
N LEU A 299 16.56 7.48 11.81
CA LEU A 299 16.72 8.13 10.50
C LEU A 299 15.35 8.21 9.78
N ARG A 300 15.18 9.25 8.96
CA ARG A 300 13.99 9.41 8.11
C ARG A 300 13.81 8.17 7.22
N LYS A 301 12.58 7.75 7.04
CA LYS A 301 12.22 6.56 6.25
C LYS A 301 12.86 6.51 4.86
N ASN A 302 13.05 7.65 4.22
CA ASN A 302 13.61 7.75 2.87
C ASN A 302 15.13 7.95 2.83
N TYR A 303 15.82 7.90 3.96
CA TYR A 303 17.27 8.17 4.05
C TYR A 303 18.08 7.36 3.02
N LEU A 304 17.98 6.03 3.03
CA LEU A 304 18.74 5.17 2.11
C LEU A 304 18.34 5.36 0.64
N ASN A 305 17.07 5.69 0.35
CA ASN A 305 16.67 6.02 -1.02
C ASN A 305 17.36 7.28 -1.51
N TYR A 306 17.39 8.30 -0.66
CA TYR A 306 18.05 9.57 -0.97
C TYR A 306 19.57 9.40 -1.17
N ARG A 307 20.25 8.63 -0.28
CA ARG A 307 21.68 8.35 -0.44
C ARG A 307 21.98 7.59 -1.73
N LEU A 308 21.20 6.53 -2.02
CA LEU A 308 21.35 5.76 -3.26
C LEU A 308 21.15 6.63 -4.51
N ASP A 309 20.18 7.55 -4.49
CA ASP A 309 19.92 8.48 -5.58
C ASP A 309 21.10 9.43 -5.81
N ILE A 310 21.71 9.94 -4.75
CA ILE A 310 22.93 10.78 -4.82
C ILE A 310 24.07 9.97 -5.40
N ILE A 311 24.41 8.83 -4.81
CA ILE A 311 25.52 7.96 -5.25
C ILE A 311 25.41 7.67 -6.75
N CYS A 312 24.25 7.17 -7.18
CA CYS A 312 24.07 6.80 -8.59
C CYS A 312 24.15 8.00 -9.55
N LYS A 313 23.63 9.16 -9.15
CA LYS A 313 23.68 10.38 -9.98
C LYS A 313 25.09 10.97 -10.05
N THR A 314 25.75 11.14 -8.90
CA THR A 314 27.06 11.78 -8.83
C THR A 314 28.13 10.98 -9.57
N HIS A 315 28.05 9.65 -9.49
CA HIS A 315 29.08 8.78 -10.05
C HIS A 315 28.64 8.03 -11.31
N ASN A 316 27.52 8.44 -11.90
CA ASN A 316 26.93 7.77 -13.10
C ASN A 316 26.85 6.24 -12.95
N PHE A 317 26.49 5.78 -11.75
CA PHE A 317 26.41 4.36 -11.44
C PHE A 317 25.02 3.81 -11.76
N LYS A 318 24.92 2.52 -12.14
CA LYS A 318 23.67 1.83 -12.41
C LYS A 318 22.70 2.01 -11.24
N LYS A 319 21.53 2.60 -11.51
CA LYS A 319 20.51 2.85 -10.50
C LYS A 319 19.52 1.70 -10.42
N ILE A 320 19.53 0.99 -9.30
CA ILE A 320 18.46 0.06 -8.92
C ILE A 320 17.53 0.71 -7.90
N LYS A 321 16.35 0.13 -7.68
CA LYS A 321 15.53 0.51 -6.52
C LYS A 321 16.19 0.01 -5.24
N ILE A 322 16.00 0.68 -4.10
CA ILE A 322 16.55 0.22 -2.81
C ILE A 322 16.16 -1.24 -2.47
N HIS A 323 14.98 -1.69 -2.92
CA HIS A 323 14.55 -3.09 -2.79
C HIS A 323 15.32 -4.03 -3.73
N GLY A 324 16.01 -3.49 -4.73
CA GLY A 324 16.90 -4.22 -5.62
C GLY A 324 18.06 -4.91 -4.90
N PHE A 325 18.54 -4.36 -3.77
CA PHE A 325 19.55 -5.04 -2.93
C PHE A 325 19.06 -6.39 -2.41
N ARG A 326 17.77 -6.49 -2.06
CA ARG A 326 17.16 -7.75 -1.68
C ARG A 326 17.01 -8.71 -2.87
N HIS A 327 16.74 -8.20 -4.06
CA HIS A 327 16.76 -9.00 -5.29
C HIS A 327 18.19 -9.48 -5.58
N THR A 328 19.20 -8.62 -5.47
CA THR A 328 20.62 -8.97 -5.55
C THR A 328 20.97 -10.12 -4.59
N HIS A 329 20.63 -9.97 -3.32
CA HIS A 329 20.88 -11.00 -2.31
C HIS A 329 20.21 -12.33 -2.67
N CYS A 330 18.94 -12.31 -3.09
CA CYS A 330 18.20 -13.49 -3.50
C CYS A 330 18.85 -14.19 -4.71
N SER A 331 19.18 -13.43 -5.76
CA SER A 331 19.81 -13.96 -6.96
C SER A 331 21.16 -14.62 -6.66
N LEU A 332 22.02 -13.91 -5.90
CA LEU A 332 23.35 -14.39 -5.55
C LEU A 332 23.31 -15.61 -4.61
N LEU A 333 22.35 -15.70 -3.68
CA LEU A 333 22.12 -16.91 -2.88
C LEU A 333 21.78 -18.12 -3.76
N LEU A 334 20.87 -17.95 -4.71
CA LEU A 334 20.46 -19.02 -5.61
C LEU A 334 21.60 -19.41 -6.57
N GLU A 335 22.39 -18.44 -7.03
CA GLU A 335 23.61 -18.68 -7.83
C GLU A 335 24.67 -19.46 -7.03
N SER A 336 24.78 -19.23 -5.70
CA SER A 336 25.70 -19.96 -4.82
C SER A 336 25.27 -21.40 -4.51
N GLY A 337 24.09 -21.84 -4.98
CA GLY A 337 23.58 -23.19 -4.78
C GLY A 337 22.65 -23.37 -3.58
N ILE A 338 22.31 -22.30 -2.88
CA ILE A 338 21.29 -22.31 -1.80
C ILE A 338 19.93 -22.64 -2.42
N THR A 339 19.15 -23.49 -1.77
CA THR A 339 17.83 -23.88 -2.24
C THR A 339 16.83 -22.72 -2.21
N VAL A 340 15.79 -22.79 -3.04
CA VAL A 340 14.71 -21.79 -3.07
C VAL A 340 14.03 -21.67 -1.71
N GLN A 341 13.88 -22.78 -0.99
CA GLN A 341 13.27 -22.83 0.33
C GLN A 341 14.12 -22.10 1.38
N GLU A 342 15.42 -22.40 1.44
CA GLU A 342 16.36 -21.73 2.36
C GLU A 342 16.43 -20.22 2.07
N ALA A 343 16.46 -19.83 0.79
CA ALA A 343 16.42 -18.44 0.37
C ALA A 343 15.09 -17.77 0.80
N GLN A 344 13.96 -18.46 0.67
CA GLN A 344 12.65 -17.99 1.11
C GLN A 344 12.60 -17.73 2.62
N GLU A 345 13.09 -18.68 3.41
CA GLU A 345 13.13 -18.60 4.88
C GLU A 345 14.03 -17.44 5.33
N ARG A 346 15.26 -17.34 4.77
CA ARG A 346 16.20 -16.26 5.07
C ARG A 346 15.62 -14.88 4.74
N LEU A 347 14.93 -14.77 3.61
CA LEU A 347 14.29 -13.52 3.20
C LEU A 347 13.00 -13.25 3.96
N GLY A 348 12.29 -14.25 4.49
CA GLY A 348 10.97 -14.11 5.09
C GLY A 348 9.90 -13.75 4.05
N HIS A 349 9.87 -14.47 2.92
CA HIS A 349 8.79 -14.38 1.94
C HIS A 349 7.63 -15.28 2.36
N SER A 350 6.44 -14.70 2.51
CA SER A 350 5.22 -15.45 2.83
C SER A 350 4.73 -16.33 1.67
N ASP A 351 5.13 -16.02 0.42
CA ASP A 351 4.78 -16.75 -0.78
C ASP A 351 6.06 -17.11 -1.55
N ILE A 352 6.28 -18.40 -1.78
CA ILE A 352 7.42 -18.94 -2.54
C ILE A 352 7.47 -18.40 -3.97
N LYS A 353 6.32 -18.06 -4.55
CA LYS A 353 6.23 -17.51 -5.92
C LYS A 353 7.06 -16.24 -6.10
N VAL A 354 7.28 -15.47 -5.02
CA VAL A 354 8.13 -14.27 -5.06
C VAL A 354 9.60 -14.66 -5.30
N THR A 355 10.08 -15.69 -4.58
CA THR A 355 11.45 -16.22 -4.74
C THR A 355 11.59 -16.95 -6.08
N MET A 356 10.59 -17.74 -6.49
CA MET A 356 10.58 -18.47 -7.77
C MET A 356 10.64 -17.55 -8.98
N LYS A 357 10.04 -16.37 -8.95
CA LYS A 357 10.17 -15.39 -10.06
C LYS A 357 11.61 -14.94 -10.26
N ILE A 358 12.38 -14.80 -9.18
CA ILE A 358 13.79 -14.45 -9.23
C ILE A 358 14.59 -15.66 -9.71
N TYR A 359 14.26 -16.86 -9.23
CA TYR A 359 14.89 -18.12 -9.61
C TYR A 359 14.78 -18.42 -11.10
N ALA A 360 13.65 -18.15 -11.74
CA ALA A 360 13.44 -18.41 -13.17
C ALA A 360 14.49 -17.71 -14.07
N HIS A 361 15.01 -16.56 -13.65
CA HIS A 361 16.06 -15.84 -14.37
C HIS A 361 17.48 -16.35 -14.08
N VAL A 362 17.71 -16.94 -12.90
CA VAL A 362 19.00 -17.53 -12.50
C VAL A 362 19.22 -18.89 -13.18
N THR A 363 18.13 -19.65 -13.37
CA THR A 363 18.19 -21.02 -13.92
C THR A 363 18.54 -21.09 -15.39
N GLU A 364 18.38 -20.02 -16.19
CA GLU A 364 18.84 -20.06 -17.60
C GLU A 364 20.36 -20.30 -17.70
N LYS A 365 21.16 -19.65 -16.84
CA LYS A 365 22.61 -19.92 -16.74
C LYS A 365 22.94 -21.29 -16.13
N GLN A 366 22.09 -21.82 -15.26
CA GLN A 366 22.33 -23.11 -14.60
C GLN A 366 21.93 -24.30 -15.49
N LYS A 367 20.98 -24.12 -16.42
CA LYS A 367 20.56 -25.17 -17.35
C LYS A 367 21.73 -25.69 -18.21
N GLU A 368 22.68 -24.83 -18.58
CA GLU A 368 23.87 -25.20 -19.35
C GLU A 368 24.79 -26.15 -18.58
N ASN A 369 24.72 -26.20 -17.25
CA ASN A 369 25.62 -27.00 -16.41
C ASN A 369 24.94 -28.20 -15.71
N VAL A 370 23.64 -28.44 -15.93
CA VAL A 370 22.94 -29.54 -15.26
C VAL A 370 23.50 -30.90 -15.61
N GLY A 371 23.80 -31.15 -16.90
CA GLY A 371 24.40 -32.42 -17.37
C GLY A 371 25.76 -32.67 -16.74
N THR A 372 26.63 -31.64 -16.70
CA THR A 372 27.97 -31.76 -16.12
C THR A 372 27.93 -31.96 -14.61
N LYS A 373 27.01 -31.29 -13.91
CA LYS A 373 26.79 -31.47 -12.46
C LYS A 373 26.27 -32.88 -12.16
N PHE A 374 25.33 -33.38 -12.97
CA PHE A 374 24.81 -34.73 -12.81
C PHE A 374 25.90 -35.78 -13.07
N ALA A 375 26.67 -35.66 -14.16
CA ALA A 375 27.78 -36.57 -14.46
C ALA A 375 28.81 -36.60 -13.32
N LYS A 376 29.18 -35.45 -12.76
CA LYS A 376 30.08 -35.38 -11.59
C LYS A 376 29.47 -36.00 -10.31
N TYR A 377 28.17 -35.89 -10.11
CA TYR A 377 27.51 -36.46 -8.94
C TYR A 377 27.43 -37.99 -9.01
N VAL A 378 27.19 -38.54 -10.18
CA VAL A 378 27.12 -40.00 -10.37
C VAL A 378 28.50 -40.64 -10.69
N ASN A 379 29.57 -39.83 -10.69
CA ASN A 379 30.96 -40.30 -10.91
C ASN A 379 31.20 -40.99 -12.27
N PHE A 380 30.50 -40.51 -13.29
CA PHE A 380 30.74 -40.91 -14.69
C PHE A 380 31.59 -39.88 -15.42
#